data_0116813148f3aa44be614d1fce49fa81
#
_entry.id   0116813148f3aa44be614d1fce49fa81
#
_cell.length_a   1.000
_cell.length_b   1.000
_cell.length_c   1.000
_cell.angle_alpha   90.00
_cell.angle_beta   90.00
_cell.angle_gamma   90.00
#
_symmetry.space_group_name_H-M   'P 1'
#
loop_
_entity.id
_entity.type
_entity.pdbx_description
1 polymer ?
#
loop_
_entity_poly.entity_id
_entity_poly.type
_entity_poly.pdbx_seq_one_letter_code
_entity_poly.pdbx_strand_id
1 'polypeptide(L)'
;MSHSFNEMVQLAYQGLRAADIAHDAAADTALFLALAEADGLASHGLARVPQYAGHAKHGRVNTQAKAKVHAYKAAAALVDGQDGLAFPAIKTATDLSVRLAHSQGVGLVAIKNTHHFGVAGHYTEAAARAGYVSILLGNTPAAMPMAGGKKALFGTNPLAAAFPVKGK
;
A
#
# COMPACT_ATOMS: atom_id res chain seq x y z
N MET A 1 -12.77 -16.27 19.18
CA MET A 1 -11.34 -16.37 19.56
C MET A 1 -10.71 -15.04 19.22
N SER A 2 -10.00 -14.42 20.15
CA SER A 2 -9.22 -13.20 19.90
C SER A 2 -7.80 -13.63 19.52
N HIS A 3 -7.26 -13.04 18.46
CA HIS A 3 -5.86 -13.23 18.06
C HIS A 3 -5.03 -12.02 18.48
N SER A 4 -3.81 -12.24 18.90
CA SER A 4 -2.83 -11.17 19.09
C SER A 4 -2.39 -10.58 17.75
N PHE A 5 -1.85 -9.36 17.77
CA PHE A 5 -1.34 -8.72 16.55
C PHE A 5 -0.32 -9.59 15.81
N ASN A 6 0.61 -10.20 16.54
CA ASN A 6 1.63 -11.07 15.96
C ASN A 6 1.04 -12.33 15.32
N GLU A 7 0.02 -12.94 15.93
CA GLU A 7 -0.71 -14.07 15.34
C GLU A 7 -1.40 -13.67 14.04
N MET A 8 -2.02 -12.49 14.00
CA MET A 8 -2.65 -11.97 12.78
C MET A 8 -1.63 -11.79 11.65
N VAL A 9 -0.46 -11.19 11.94
CA VAL A 9 0.63 -11.06 10.97
C VAL A 9 1.08 -12.42 10.45
N GLN A 10 1.29 -13.40 11.35
CA GLN A 10 1.73 -14.74 10.97
C GLN A 10 0.71 -15.48 10.10
N LEU A 11 -0.58 -15.40 10.45
CA LEU A 11 -1.66 -16.02 9.66
C LEU A 11 -1.72 -15.41 8.24
N ALA A 12 -1.68 -14.09 8.13
CA ALA A 12 -1.67 -13.41 6.85
C ALA A 12 -0.43 -13.78 6.03
N TYR A 13 0.75 -13.77 6.63
CA TYR A 13 2.01 -14.14 6.00
C TYR A 13 1.97 -15.58 5.45
N GLN A 14 1.56 -16.54 6.27
CA GLN A 14 1.47 -17.95 5.85
C GLN A 14 0.49 -18.14 4.69
N GLY A 15 -0.68 -17.48 4.73
CA GLY A 15 -1.66 -17.51 3.65
C GLY A 15 -1.13 -16.96 2.34
N LEU A 16 -0.37 -15.86 2.39
CA LEU A 16 0.26 -15.25 1.21
C LEU A 16 1.41 -16.12 0.67
N ARG A 17 2.24 -16.68 1.56
CA ARG A 17 3.33 -17.60 1.18
C ARG A 17 2.81 -18.89 0.53
N ALA A 18 1.67 -19.41 0.98
CA ALA A 18 1.02 -20.57 0.37
C ALA A 18 0.54 -20.31 -1.07
N ALA A 19 0.46 -19.05 -1.49
CA ALA A 19 0.17 -18.63 -2.88
C ALA A 19 1.43 -18.23 -3.66
N ASP A 20 2.62 -18.66 -3.22
CA ASP A 20 3.93 -18.41 -3.83
C ASP A 20 4.32 -16.92 -3.94
N ILE A 21 3.73 -16.05 -3.13
CA ILE A 21 4.14 -14.65 -3.03
C ILE A 21 5.52 -14.59 -2.36
N ALA A 22 6.45 -13.85 -2.94
CA ALA A 22 7.82 -13.68 -2.45
C ALA A 22 7.85 -13.27 -0.96
N HIS A 23 8.88 -13.71 -0.24
CA HIS A 23 9.01 -13.51 1.22
C HIS A 23 8.77 -12.06 1.64
N ASP A 24 9.51 -11.11 1.05
CA ASP A 24 9.44 -9.70 1.44
C ASP A 24 8.06 -9.09 1.13
N ALA A 25 7.49 -9.43 -0.04
CA ALA A 25 6.16 -8.96 -0.42
C ALA A 25 5.06 -9.55 0.48
N ALA A 26 5.17 -10.81 0.88
CA ALA A 26 4.26 -11.43 1.82
C ALA A 26 4.37 -10.81 3.22
N ALA A 27 5.59 -10.53 3.68
CA ALA A 27 5.84 -9.93 5.00
C ALA A 27 5.28 -8.49 5.08
N ASP A 28 5.63 -7.64 4.12
CA ASP A 28 5.10 -6.26 4.08
C ASP A 28 3.57 -6.27 3.97
N THR A 29 3.00 -7.10 3.10
CA THR A 29 1.54 -7.20 2.92
C THR A 29 0.87 -7.67 4.21
N ALA A 30 1.37 -8.72 4.85
CA ALA A 30 0.82 -9.26 6.09
C ALA A 30 0.80 -8.22 7.22
N LEU A 31 1.88 -7.46 7.36
CA LEU A 31 1.98 -6.39 8.36
C LEU A 31 0.87 -5.34 8.15
N PHE A 32 0.72 -4.81 6.94
CA PHE A 32 -0.27 -3.77 6.66
C PHE A 32 -1.71 -4.27 6.74
N LEU A 33 -1.97 -5.54 6.40
CA LEU A 33 -3.29 -6.15 6.61
C LEU A 33 -3.61 -6.32 8.10
N ALA A 34 -2.63 -6.72 8.92
CA ALA A 34 -2.81 -6.82 10.36
C ALA A 34 -3.00 -5.45 11.02
N LEU A 35 -2.30 -4.40 10.54
CA LEU A 35 -2.53 -3.02 10.99
C LEU A 35 -3.97 -2.58 10.69
N ALA A 36 -4.45 -2.81 9.47
CA ALA A 36 -5.83 -2.46 9.11
C ALA A 36 -6.86 -3.21 9.97
N GLU A 37 -6.61 -4.49 10.27
CA GLU A 37 -7.47 -5.27 11.17
C GLU A 37 -7.48 -4.69 12.59
N ALA A 38 -6.30 -4.35 13.13
CA ALA A 38 -6.15 -3.75 14.46
C ALA A 38 -6.84 -2.38 14.59
N ASP A 39 -6.87 -1.61 13.49
CA ASP A 39 -7.58 -0.33 13.39
C ASP A 39 -9.11 -0.49 13.19
N GLY A 40 -9.63 -1.73 13.18
CA GLY A 40 -11.05 -2.02 12.94
C GLY A 40 -11.48 -1.92 11.47
N LEU A 41 -10.54 -1.85 10.53
CA LEU A 41 -10.79 -1.75 9.09
C LEU A 41 -10.79 -3.13 8.42
N ALA A 42 -11.62 -4.07 8.91
CA ALA A 42 -11.64 -5.47 8.49
C ALA A 42 -11.76 -5.67 6.97
N SER A 43 -12.45 -4.78 6.25
CA SER A 43 -12.54 -4.80 4.78
C SER A 43 -11.20 -4.60 4.06
N HIS A 44 -10.19 -4.05 4.75
CA HIS A 44 -8.82 -3.82 4.30
C HIS A 44 -7.81 -4.67 5.09
N GLY A 45 -8.28 -5.47 6.04
CA GLY A 45 -7.52 -6.33 6.93
C GLY A 45 -7.35 -7.77 6.39
N LEU A 46 -7.37 -8.74 7.31
CA LEU A 46 -7.09 -10.16 7.02
C LEU A 46 -8.07 -10.76 6.01
N ALA A 47 -9.28 -10.24 5.88
CA ALA A 47 -10.26 -10.64 4.86
C ALA A 47 -9.70 -10.52 3.42
N ARG A 48 -8.64 -9.75 3.19
CA ARG A 48 -7.97 -9.60 1.89
C ARG A 48 -7.00 -10.73 1.55
N VAL A 49 -6.55 -11.52 2.53
CA VAL A 49 -5.57 -12.60 2.30
C VAL A 49 -6.07 -13.61 1.25
N PRO A 50 -7.31 -14.17 1.35
CA PRO A 50 -7.81 -15.08 0.33
C PRO A 50 -7.93 -14.44 -1.06
N GLN A 51 -8.31 -13.15 -1.12
CA GLN A 51 -8.41 -12.43 -2.38
C GLN A 51 -7.04 -12.26 -3.05
N TYR A 52 -6.01 -11.85 -2.30
CA TYR A 52 -4.67 -11.65 -2.86
C TYR A 52 -4.03 -12.99 -3.25
N ALA A 53 -4.19 -14.02 -2.42
CA ALA A 53 -3.77 -15.37 -2.75
C ALA A 53 -4.46 -15.90 -4.02
N GLY A 54 -5.75 -15.63 -4.20
CA GLY A 54 -6.49 -15.93 -5.41
C GLY A 54 -5.95 -15.18 -6.63
N HIS A 55 -5.67 -13.88 -6.51
CA HIS A 55 -5.09 -13.08 -7.59
C HIS A 55 -3.71 -13.60 -8.00
N ALA A 56 -2.86 -14.00 -7.03
CA ALA A 56 -1.56 -14.60 -7.28
C ALA A 56 -1.71 -15.93 -8.07
N LYS A 57 -2.57 -16.83 -7.60
CA LYS A 57 -2.82 -18.13 -8.25
C LYS A 57 -3.35 -18.02 -9.68
N HIS A 58 -4.11 -16.96 -9.97
CA HIS A 58 -4.67 -16.73 -11.32
C HIS A 58 -3.81 -15.80 -12.19
N GLY A 59 -2.58 -15.50 -11.79
CA GLY A 59 -1.64 -14.69 -12.57
C GLY A 59 -2.00 -13.20 -12.70
N ARG A 60 -2.92 -12.69 -11.85
CA ARG A 60 -3.26 -11.25 -11.80
C ARG A 60 -2.25 -10.41 -11.05
N VAL A 61 -1.34 -11.05 -10.33
CA VAL A 61 -0.27 -10.44 -9.54
C VAL A 61 1.02 -11.19 -9.85
N ASN A 62 2.07 -10.47 -10.14
CA ASN A 62 3.42 -11.03 -10.23
C ASN A 62 3.92 -11.33 -8.82
N THR A 63 3.94 -12.62 -8.46
CA THR A 63 4.28 -13.09 -7.10
C THR A 63 5.74 -12.85 -6.72
N GLN A 64 6.63 -12.67 -7.71
CA GLN A 64 8.06 -12.46 -7.53
C GLN A 64 8.50 -11.02 -7.82
N ALA A 65 7.53 -10.10 -7.92
CA ALA A 65 7.80 -8.70 -8.19
C ALA A 65 8.71 -8.07 -7.12
N LYS A 66 9.66 -7.28 -7.59
CA LYS A 66 10.50 -6.42 -6.74
C LYS A 66 10.35 -4.99 -7.23
N ALA A 67 9.90 -4.10 -6.36
CA ALA A 67 9.73 -2.69 -6.69
C ALA A 67 11.06 -2.09 -7.18
N LYS A 68 11.01 -1.34 -8.29
CA LYS A 68 12.19 -0.71 -8.89
C LYS A 68 12.00 0.80 -8.99
N VAL A 69 13.03 1.53 -8.65
CA VAL A 69 13.07 2.97 -8.89
C VAL A 69 13.61 3.21 -10.31
N HIS A 70 12.78 3.82 -11.18
CA HIS A 70 13.10 3.96 -12.60
C HIS A 70 13.67 5.33 -12.98
N ALA A 71 13.22 6.40 -12.32
CA ALA A 71 13.61 7.73 -12.72
C ALA A 71 13.76 8.64 -11.51
N TYR A 72 14.76 9.48 -11.54
CA TYR A 72 15.03 10.51 -10.57
C TYR A 72 15.07 11.89 -11.23
N LYS A 73 14.45 12.84 -10.55
CA LYS A 73 14.70 14.29 -10.67
C LYS A 73 15.15 14.76 -9.29
N ALA A 74 15.56 16.03 -9.14
CA ALA A 74 16.04 16.54 -7.87
C ALA A 74 15.08 16.21 -6.70
N ALA A 75 13.78 16.46 -6.87
CA ALA A 75 12.75 16.24 -5.84
C ALA A 75 11.67 15.23 -6.25
N ALA A 76 11.84 14.49 -7.35
CA ALA A 76 10.81 13.59 -7.86
C ALA A 76 11.39 12.26 -8.36
N ALA A 77 10.64 11.17 -8.18
CA ALA A 77 11.00 9.84 -8.64
C ALA A 77 9.78 9.04 -9.10
N LEU A 78 10.04 7.94 -9.80
CA LEU A 78 9.04 6.95 -10.23
C LEU A 78 9.44 5.58 -9.68
N VAL A 79 8.51 4.91 -8.99
CA VAL A 79 8.63 3.53 -8.55
C VAL A 79 7.72 2.65 -9.41
N ASP A 80 8.27 1.58 -9.96
CA ASP A 80 7.55 0.56 -10.70
C ASP A 80 7.35 -0.67 -9.79
N GLY A 81 6.11 -1.02 -9.50
CA GLY A 81 5.74 -2.18 -8.69
C GLY A 81 5.79 -3.50 -9.43
N GLN A 82 6.13 -3.53 -10.73
CA GLN A 82 6.31 -4.74 -11.55
C GLN A 82 5.09 -5.68 -11.54
N ASP A 83 3.87 -5.12 -11.51
CA ASP A 83 2.59 -5.81 -11.41
C ASP A 83 2.45 -6.68 -10.14
N GLY A 84 3.23 -6.40 -9.11
CA GLY A 84 3.19 -7.07 -7.82
C GLY A 84 2.13 -6.50 -6.86
N LEU A 85 2.08 -7.07 -5.65
CA LEU A 85 1.36 -6.47 -4.53
C LEU A 85 1.94 -5.08 -4.23
N ALA A 86 1.08 -4.12 -3.93
CA ALA A 86 1.49 -2.72 -3.84
C ALA A 86 2.32 -2.37 -2.60
N PHE A 87 2.19 -3.14 -1.52
CA PHE A 87 2.76 -2.81 -0.20
C PHE A 87 4.27 -2.56 -0.22
N PRO A 88 5.12 -3.41 -0.86
CA PRO A 88 6.55 -3.13 -0.97
C PRO A 88 6.86 -1.88 -1.81
N ALA A 89 6.10 -1.66 -2.89
CA ALA A 89 6.33 -0.51 -3.77
C ALA A 89 5.99 0.81 -3.07
N ILE A 90 4.88 0.87 -2.32
CA ILE A 90 4.49 2.07 -1.58
C ILE A 90 5.43 2.34 -0.41
N LYS A 91 5.85 1.31 0.32
CA LYS A 91 6.87 1.45 1.37
C LYS A 91 8.16 2.05 0.80
N THR A 92 8.66 1.50 -0.32
CA THR A 92 9.82 2.04 -1.04
C THR A 92 9.60 3.50 -1.46
N ALA A 93 8.42 3.83 -1.98
CA ALA A 93 8.07 5.17 -2.41
C ALA A 93 7.97 6.16 -1.23
N THR A 94 7.38 5.74 -0.11
CA THR A 94 7.27 6.55 1.11
C THR A 94 8.66 6.88 1.67
N ASP A 95 9.52 5.87 1.82
CA ASP A 95 10.90 6.05 2.29
C ASP A 95 11.71 6.97 1.36
N LEU A 96 11.51 6.81 0.04
CA LEU A 96 12.17 7.64 -0.95
C LEU A 96 11.65 9.09 -0.90
N SER A 97 10.33 9.29 -0.77
CA SER A 97 9.75 10.64 -0.68
C SER A 97 10.26 11.41 0.54
N VAL A 98 10.40 10.74 1.69
CA VAL A 98 10.97 11.31 2.91
C VAL A 98 12.45 11.70 2.70
N ARG A 99 13.25 10.84 2.07
CA ARG A 99 14.66 11.18 1.76
C ARG A 99 14.79 12.36 0.80
N LEU A 100 13.93 12.41 -0.24
CA LEU A 100 13.90 13.54 -1.18
C LEU A 100 13.46 14.83 -0.47
N ALA A 101 12.42 14.77 0.36
CA ALA A 101 11.97 15.93 1.14
C ALA A 101 13.04 16.43 2.09
N HIS A 102 13.81 15.53 2.73
CA HIS A 102 14.93 15.91 3.59
C HIS A 102 16.00 16.70 2.84
N SER A 103 16.35 16.28 1.63
CA SER A 103 17.43 16.90 0.85
C SER A 103 16.99 18.10 -0.01
N GLN A 104 15.73 18.12 -0.45
CA GLN A 104 15.22 19.09 -1.42
C GLN A 104 14.08 19.97 -0.89
N GLY A 105 13.64 19.77 0.36
CA GLY A 105 12.48 20.46 0.94
C GLY A 105 11.13 19.88 0.54
N VAL A 106 11.04 19.11 -0.53
CA VAL A 106 9.86 18.38 -1.01
C VAL A 106 10.28 17.07 -1.65
N GLY A 107 9.44 16.03 -1.56
CA GLY A 107 9.63 14.75 -2.23
C GLY A 107 8.35 14.29 -2.90
N LEU A 108 8.37 14.09 -4.22
CA LEU A 108 7.26 13.57 -5.01
C LEU A 108 7.65 12.21 -5.59
N VAL A 109 6.90 11.16 -5.24
CA VAL A 109 7.14 9.83 -5.79
C VAL A 109 5.86 9.29 -6.41
N ALA A 110 5.88 9.11 -7.73
CA ALA A 110 4.81 8.42 -8.43
C ALA A 110 5.04 6.90 -8.37
N ILE A 111 3.95 6.13 -8.36
CA ILE A 111 3.99 4.67 -8.36
C ILE A 111 3.15 4.17 -9.53
N LYS A 112 3.64 3.16 -10.25
CA LYS A 112 2.91 2.51 -11.35
C LYS A 112 2.99 0.99 -11.25
N ASN A 113 2.14 0.30 -12.03
CA ASN A 113 2.13 -1.15 -12.16
C ASN A 113 2.06 -1.84 -10.77
N THR A 114 1.04 -1.48 -9.99
CA THR A 114 0.78 -2.07 -8.68
C THR A 114 -0.66 -2.53 -8.55
N HIS A 115 -0.87 -3.40 -7.59
CA HIS A 115 -2.17 -3.88 -7.15
C HIS A 115 -2.79 -2.95 -6.09
N HIS A 116 -3.87 -3.38 -5.45
CA HIS A 116 -4.50 -2.70 -4.31
C HIS A 116 -3.50 -2.48 -3.16
N PHE A 117 -3.51 -1.31 -2.54
CA PHE A 117 -2.49 -0.86 -1.58
C PHE A 117 -2.98 -0.76 -0.12
N GLY A 118 -4.17 -1.28 0.19
CA GLY A 118 -4.71 -1.25 1.56
C GLY A 118 -5.14 0.15 2.00
N VAL A 119 -4.75 0.55 3.20
CA VAL A 119 -5.15 1.79 3.87
C VAL A 119 -4.11 2.88 3.61
N ALA A 120 -4.49 3.93 2.90
CA ALA A 120 -3.60 5.05 2.53
C ALA A 120 -3.00 5.77 3.76
N GLY A 121 -3.76 5.84 4.86
CA GLY A 121 -3.36 6.49 6.11
C GLY A 121 -2.08 5.91 6.72
N HIS A 122 -1.86 4.60 6.64
CA HIS A 122 -0.68 3.96 7.22
C HIS A 122 0.64 4.50 6.62
N TYR A 123 0.65 4.80 5.34
CA TYR A 123 1.85 5.32 4.66
C TYR A 123 2.09 6.80 4.95
N THR A 124 1.01 7.59 4.99
CA THR A 124 1.12 9.01 5.33
C THR A 124 1.52 9.19 6.79
N GLU A 125 1.02 8.34 7.69
CA GLU A 125 1.40 8.33 9.10
C GLU A 125 2.90 8.02 9.27
N ALA A 126 3.45 7.06 8.55
CA ALA A 126 4.88 6.74 8.60
C ALA A 126 5.76 7.96 8.27
N ALA A 127 5.39 8.74 7.24
CA ALA A 127 6.08 9.98 6.90
C ALA A 127 5.88 11.08 7.96
N ALA A 128 4.67 11.19 8.56
CA ALA A 128 4.40 12.16 9.62
C ALA A 128 5.20 11.85 10.90
N ARG A 129 5.34 10.57 11.26
CA ARG A 129 6.22 10.13 12.37
C ARG A 129 7.69 10.46 12.12
N ALA A 130 8.11 10.53 10.86
CA ALA A 130 9.44 10.99 10.45
C ALA A 130 9.58 12.52 10.44
N GLY A 131 8.52 13.27 10.79
CA GLY A 131 8.52 14.74 10.90
C GLY A 131 8.11 15.49 9.63
N TYR A 132 7.49 14.80 8.64
CA TYR A 132 7.11 15.40 7.36
C TYR A 132 5.59 15.46 7.19
N VAL A 133 5.09 16.55 6.62
CA VAL A 133 3.72 16.57 6.08
C VAL A 133 3.67 15.62 4.88
N SER A 134 2.68 14.76 4.84
CA SER A 134 2.54 13.76 3.78
C SER A 134 1.14 13.74 3.20
N ILE A 135 1.06 13.61 1.88
CA ILE A 135 -0.21 13.44 1.13
C ILE A 135 -0.02 12.24 0.20
N LEU A 136 -0.97 11.32 0.21
CA LEU A 136 -1.05 10.19 -0.69
C LEU A 136 -2.35 10.24 -1.47
N LEU A 137 -2.23 10.08 -2.78
CA LEU A 137 -3.34 10.02 -3.73
C LEU A 137 -3.31 8.68 -4.45
N GLY A 138 -4.47 8.04 -4.62
CA GLY A 138 -4.57 6.78 -5.34
C GLY A 138 -5.64 6.83 -6.42
N ASN A 139 -5.34 6.24 -7.58
CA ASN A 139 -6.35 5.95 -8.61
C ASN A 139 -6.85 4.53 -8.44
N THR A 140 -8.15 4.33 -8.61
CA THR A 140 -8.78 3.01 -8.53
C THR A 140 -9.61 2.74 -9.78
N PRO A 141 -9.86 1.47 -10.13
CA PRO A 141 -10.76 1.12 -11.23
C PRO A 141 -12.15 1.71 -11.02
N ALA A 142 -12.91 1.84 -12.11
CA ALA A 142 -14.28 2.29 -12.08
C ALA A 142 -15.15 1.36 -11.20
N ALA A 143 -15.67 1.89 -10.10
CA ALA A 143 -16.44 1.16 -9.09
C ALA A 143 -17.79 1.81 -8.77
N MET A 144 -17.95 3.11 -9.04
CA MET A 144 -19.12 3.89 -8.69
C MET A 144 -19.76 4.52 -9.92
N PRO A 145 -21.11 4.51 -10.05
CA PRO A 145 -21.80 5.26 -11.08
C PRO A 145 -21.82 6.77 -10.75
N MET A 146 -22.06 7.60 -11.75
CA MET A 146 -22.46 8.99 -11.53
C MET A 146 -23.85 9.05 -10.86
N ALA A 147 -24.19 10.18 -10.26
CA ALA A 147 -25.51 10.37 -9.67
C ALA A 147 -26.61 10.11 -10.72
N GLY A 148 -27.58 9.23 -10.38
CA GLY A 148 -28.65 8.79 -11.29
C GLY A 148 -28.21 7.77 -12.35
N GLY A 149 -26.94 7.44 -12.46
CA GLY A 149 -26.40 6.46 -13.40
C GLY A 149 -26.45 5.02 -12.86
N LYS A 150 -26.29 4.04 -13.76
CA LYS A 150 -26.21 2.60 -13.41
C LYS A 150 -24.88 1.95 -13.78
N LYS A 151 -24.05 2.63 -14.58
CA LYS A 151 -22.76 2.11 -15.06
C LYS A 151 -21.62 2.68 -14.19
N ALA A 152 -20.75 1.82 -13.70
CA ALA A 152 -19.56 2.24 -13.00
C ALA A 152 -18.67 3.13 -13.89
N LEU A 153 -18.31 4.33 -13.42
CA LEU A 153 -17.51 5.33 -14.12
C LEU A 153 -16.36 5.85 -13.26
N PHE A 154 -16.60 6.11 -11.99
CA PHE A 154 -15.60 6.66 -11.07
C PHE A 154 -14.98 5.59 -10.20
N GLY A 155 -13.68 5.73 -9.92
CA GLY A 155 -13.02 5.02 -8.85
C GLY A 155 -13.27 5.69 -7.49
N THR A 156 -12.95 5.01 -6.40
CA THR A 156 -13.01 5.59 -5.04
C THR A 156 -11.92 6.62 -4.81
N ASN A 157 -10.82 6.55 -5.55
CA ASN A 157 -9.72 7.51 -5.63
C ASN A 157 -9.36 8.12 -4.27
N PRO A 158 -8.86 7.31 -3.31
CA PRO A 158 -8.62 7.77 -1.96
C PRO A 158 -7.56 8.87 -1.90
N LEU A 159 -7.75 9.78 -0.95
CA LEU A 159 -6.78 10.78 -0.54
C LEU A 159 -6.55 10.61 0.96
N ALA A 160 -5.29 10.56 1.37
CA ALA A 160 -4.89 10.62 2.77
C ALA A 160 -3.86 11.73 2.97
N ALA A 161 -3.93 12.39 4.12
CA ALA A 161 -2.94 13.37 4.54
C ALA A 161 -2.61 13.16 6.02
N ALA A 162 -1.35 13.34 6.38
CA ALA A 162 -0.89 13.29 7.75
C ALA A 162 0.08 14.43 8.05
N PHE A 163 0.06 14.89 9.28
CA PHE A 163 0.83 16.03 9.75
C PHE A 163 1.59 15.62 11.01
N PRO A 164 2.87 16.00 11.16
CA PRO A 164 3.62 15.70 12.36
C PRO A 164 3.04 16.48 13.56
N VAL A 165 2.88 15.78 14.68
CA VAL A 165 2.42 16.37 15.94
C VAL A 165 3.50 16.14 17.01
N LYS A 166 3.92 17.21 17.73
CA LYS A 166 4.89 17.09 18.83
C LYS A 166 4.39 16.10 19.88
N GLY A 167 5.22 15.11 20.23
CA GLY A 167 4.96 14.20 21.33
C GLY A 167 4.05 13.00 20.98
N LYS A 168 3.83 12.74 19.72
CA LYS A 168 3.10 11.53 19.28
C LYS A 168 3.91 10.76 18.24
#